data_1692d55237842372643c6b97981eb07d
#
_entry.id   1692d55237842372643c6b97981eb07d
#
_cell.length_a   1.000
_cell.length_b   1.000
_cell.length_c   1.000
_cell.angle_alpha   90.00
_cell.angle_beta   90.00
_cell.angle_gamma   90.00
#
_symmetry.space_group_name_H-M   'P 1'
#
loop_
_entity.id
_entity.type
_entity.pdbx_description
1 polymer ?
#
loop_
_entity_poly.entity_id
_entity_poly.type
_entity_poly.pdbx_seq_one_letter_code
_entity_poly.pdbx_strand_id
1 'polypeptide(L)'
;KMLEESLGTPLFLRTTRSVSLTPAGTHLLERCLQWLSWLEAMPDELSQVNDGVERQVNLVINNLLYDNLAVALLLSHLHQRFPFTQFQVSRQVYMGVWDAMLYGDYHLAIGVTGSESLSNSINLLPLGEISWVFVVAPHHPLAAVEGVINDAPLRAFPAINIEDTSRNLTKRVAWLLSGQKEIKVPDMQTKLQCHITGVGVGFLPRNVCQPWLDNGSLIAKEVENRRQPSPLSLAWSKERDGKAVSEIVTLFRHQESCVKGFLNNIDRPPAL
;
A
#
# COMPACT_ATOMS: atom_id res chain seq x y z
N LYS A 1 -48.73 20.09 12.56
CA LYS A 1 -48.74 21.48 13.06
C LYS A 1 -47.53 21.81 13.89
N MET A 2 -47.31 21.21 15.07
CA MET A 2 -46.17 21.53 15.96
C MET A 2 -44.83 21.57 15.22
N LEU A 3 -44.53 20.56 14.38
CA LEU A 3 -43.29 20.50 13.61
C LEU A 3 -43.21 21.64 12.56
N GLU A 4 -44.27 21.91 11.86
CA GLU A 4 -44.37 23.00 10.86
C GLU A 4 -44.20 24.38 11.54
N GLU A 5 -44.80 24.55 12.72
CA GLU A 5 -44.64 25.76 13.54
C GLU A 5 -43.20 25.92 14.03
N SER A 6 -42.56 24.83 14.48
CA SER A 6 -41.17 24.85 14.91
C SER A 6 -40.18 25.16 13.77
N LEU A 7 -40.47 24.66 12.56
CA LEU A 7 -39.61 24.87 11.38
C LEU A 7 -39.96 26.13 10.60
N GLY A 8 -41.07 26.81 10.93
CA GLY A 8 -41.55 28.00 10.24
C GLY A 8 -41.93 27.77 8.78
N THR A 9 -42.18 26.50 8.40
CA THR A 9 -42.43 26.13 7.00
C THR A 9 -43.52 25.05 6.91
N PRO A 10 -44.54 25.20 6.02
CA PRO A 10 -45.53 24.16 5.83
C PRO A 10 -44.91 22.93 5.16
N LEU A 11 -45.17 21.76 5.72
CA LEU A 11 -44.66 20.48 5.23
C LEU A 11 -45.74 19.67 4.49
N PHE A 12 -47.03 19.99 4.75
CA PHE A 12 -48.16 19.29 4.18
C PHE A 12 -49.11 20.25 3.51
N LEU A 13 -49.52 19.90 2.30
CA LEU A 13 -50.68 20.48 1.61
C LEU A 13 -51.92 19.68 2.00
N ARG A 14 -52.87 20.32 2.66
CA ARG A 14 -54.10 19.69 3.13
C ARG A 14 -55.29 20.22 2.34
N THR A 15 -56.02 19.34 1.71
CA THR A 15 -57.32 19.61 1.13
C THR A 15 -58.39 18.87 1.89
N THR A 16 -59.67 19.13 1.60
CA THR A 16 -60.78 18.39 2.23
C THR A 16 -60.79 16.90 1.89
N ARG A 17 -60.00 16.46 0.88
CA ARG A 17 -59.99 15.07 0.38
C ARG A 17 -58.64 14.40 0.39
N SER A 18 -57.55 15.13 0.59
CA SER A 18 -56.19 14.58 0.50
C SER A 18 -55.19 15.37 1.35
N VAL A 19 -54.11 14.68 1.75
CA VAL A 19 -52.89 15.25 2.35
C VAL A 19 -51.73 14.84 1.48
N SER A 20 -50.95 15.81 1.00
CA SER A 20 -49.70 15.59 0.25
C SER A 20 -48.57 16.40 0.84
N LEU A 21 -47.35 16.03 0.54
CA LEU A 21 -46.16 16.77 0.98
C LEU A 21 -45.96 18.03 0.13
N THR A 22 -45.48 19.08 0.76
CA THR A 22 -44.89 20.22 0.07
C THR A 22 -43.51 19.84 -0.43
N PRO A 23 -42.85 20.63 -1.31
CA PRO A 23 -41.43 20.42 -1.63
C PRO A 23 -40.51 20.39 -0.38
N ALA A 24 -40.78 21.25 0.60
CA ALA A 24 -40.08 21.25 1.89
C ALA A 24 -40.38 19.98 2.69
N GLY A 25 -41.64 19.49 2.66
CA GLY A 25 -42.02 18.23 3.31
C GLY A 25 -41.34 17.01 2.69
N THR A 26 -41.24 16.96 1.36
CA THR A 26 -40.51 15.91 0.65
C THR A 26 -39.02 15.91 1.04
N HIS A 27 -38.39 17.08 1.00
CA HIS A 27 -36.98 17.21 1.37
C HIS A 27 -36.72 16.78 2.83
N LEU A 28 -37.60 17.21 3.76
CA LEU A 28 -37.47 16.80 5.16
C LEU A 28 -37.65 15.29 5.33
N LEU A 29 -38.64 14.69 4.65
CA LEU A 29 -38.87 13.23 4.70
C LEU A 29 -37.65 12.46 4.22
N GLU A 30 -37.06 12.84 3.10
CA GLU A 30 -35.81 12.21 2.59
C GLU A 30 -34.69 12.28 3.62
N ARG A 31 -34.49 13.43 4.28
CA ARG A 31 -33.51 13.59 5.35
C ARG A 31 -33.83 12.74 6.58
N CYS A 32 -35.09 12.70 6.98
CA CYS A 32 -35.51 11.86 8.13
C CYS A 32 -35.28 10.37 7.83
N LEU A 33 -35.59 9.91 6.62
CA LEU A 33 -35.33 8.52 6.23
C LEU A 33 -33.84 8.17 6.26
N GLN A 34 -32.97 9.07 5.82
CA GLN A 34 -31.52 8.90 5.93
C GLN A 34 -31.07 8.81 7.40
N TRP A 35 -31.59 9.66 8.28
CA TRP A 35 -31.26 9.62 9.71
C TRP A 35 -31.80 8.37 10.41
N LEU A 36 -32.99 7.92 10.06
CA LEU A 36 -33.55 6.67 10.60
C LEU A 36 -32.70 5.46 10.19
N SER A 37 -32.34 5.34 8.92
CA SER A 37 -31.46 4.30 8.43
C SER A 37 -30.11 4.28 9.18
N TRP A 38 -29.54 5.45 9.43
CA TRP A 38 -28.29 5.57 10.21
C TRP A 38 -28.49 5.17 11.68
N LEU A 39 -29.59 5.56 12.30
CA LEU A 39 -29.93 5.16 13.67
C LEU A 39 -30.22 3.65 13.80
N GLU A 40 -30.83 3.05 12.79
CA GLU A 40 -31.07 1.59 12.76
C GLU A 40 -29.77 0.78 12.69
N ALA A 41 -28.71 1.31 12.05
CA ALA A 41 -27.39 0.67 11.99
C ALA A 41 -26.56 0.87 13.26
N MET A 42 -26.91 1.83 14.12
CA MET A 42 -26.15 2.19 15.33
C MET A 42 -25.92 1.03 16.32
N PRO A 43 -26.91 0.15 16.61
CA PRO A 43 -26.70 -0.97 17.50
C PRO A 43 -25.61 -1.95 17.00
N ASP A 44 -25.58 -2.20 15.69
CA ASP A 44 -24.59 -3.10 15.09
C ASP A 44 -23.18 -2.46 15.10
N GLU A 45 -23.08 -1.16 14.84
CA GLU A 45 -21.83 -0.41 14.97
C GLU A 45 -21.30 -0.47 16.42
N LEU A 46 -22.16 -0.20 17.40
CA LEU A 46 -21.78 -0.24 18.80
C LEU A 46 -21.38 -1.66 19.25
N SER A 47 -22.06 -2.68 18.72
CA SER A 47 -21.70 -4.08 18.98
C SER A 47 -20.31 -4.40 18.44
N GLN A 48 -19.98 -3.98 17.21
CA GLN A 48 -18.64 -4.17 16.66
C GLN A 48 -17.55 -3.51 17.52
N VAL A 49 -17.76 -2.27 17.96
CA VAL A 49 -16.82 -1.57 18.84
C VAL A 49 -16.65 -2.31 20.18
N ASN A 50 -17.77 -2.75 20.80
CA ASN A 50 -17.74 -3.50 22.05
C ASN A 50 -17.04 -4.86 21.91
N ASP A 51 -17.09 -5.45 20.72
CA ASP A 51 -16.43 -6.71 20.39
C ASP A 51 -14.92 -6.55 20.11
N GLY A 52 -14.36 -5.36 20.23
CA GLY A 52 -12.94 -5.06 20.02
C GLY A 52 -12.55 -4.92 18.55
N VAL A 53 -13.51 -4.53 17.69
CA VAL A 53 -13.22 -4.13 16.31
C VAL A 53 -12.84 -2.67 16.28
N GLU A 54 -11.75 -2.34 15.60
CA GLU A 54 -11.28 -0.97 15.45
C GLU A 54 -12.27 -0.13 14.61
N ARG A 55 -12.54 1.09 15.06
CA ARG A 55 -13.33 2.07 14.28
C ARG A 55 -12.56 2.60 13.07
N GLN A 56 -11.24 2.62 13.17
CA GLN A 56 -10.35 3.04 12.10
C GLN A 56 -9.13 2.15 12.07
N VAL A 57 -8.71 1.73 10.86
CA VAL A 57 -7.48 1.00 10.62
C VAL A 57 -6.68 1.71 9.54
N ASN A 58 -5.48 2.15 9.89
CA ASN A 58 -4.53 2.77 8.97
C ASN A 58 -3.49 1.74 8.55
N LEU A 59 -3.39 1.50 7.27
CA LEU A 59 -2.48 0.55 6.65
C LEU A 59 -1.40 1.30 5.86
N VAL A 60 -0.16 0.89 5.99
CA VAL A 60 0.93 1.35 5.14
C VAL A 60 1.48 0.18 4.32
N ILE A 61 1.70 0.41 3.02
CA ILE A 61 2.18 -0.64 2.10
C ILE A 61 3.50 -0.19 1.49
N ASN A 62 4.48 -1.07 1.53
CA ASN A 62 5.75 -0.86 0.85
C ASN A 62 5.52 -0.78 -0.66
N ASN A 63 6.12 0.22 -1.30
CA ASN A 63 6.07 0.41 -2.76
C ASN A 63 6.50 -0.85 -3.57
N LEU A 64 7.34 -1.71 -2.99
CA LEU A 64 7.77 -2.98 -3.61
C LEU A 64 6.64 -4.02 -3.70
N LEU A 65 5.67 -3.99 -2.77
CA LEU A 65 4.55 -4.93 -2.69
C LEU A 65 3.22 -4.30 -3.12
N TYR A 66 3.21 -2.98 -3.40
CA TYR A 66 1.98 -2.27 -3.71
C TYR A 66 1.42 -2.72 -5.08
N ASP A 67 0.20 -3.24 -5.03
CA ASP A 67 -0.58 -3.63 -6.20
C ASP A 67 -2.01 -3.13 -6.06
N ASN A 68 -2.50 -2.41 -7.06
CA ASN A 68 -3.83 -1.77 -7.02
C ASN A 68 -4.96 -2.79 -6.84
N LEU A 69 -4.86 -3.94 -7.52
CA LEU A 69 -5.89 -4.97 -7.44
C LEU A 69 -5.85 -5.67 -6.08
N ALA A 70 -4.66 -5.97 -5.57
CA ALA A 70 -4.50 -6.57 -4.24
C ALA A 70 -5.07 -5.67 -3.14
N VAL A 71 -4.84 -4.35 -3.21
CA VAL A 71 -5.43 -3.37 -2.29
C VAL A 71 -6.96 -3.41 -2.38
N ALA A 72 -7.53 -3.40 -3.59
CA ALA A 72 -8.97 -3.43 -3.78
C ALA A 72 -9.61 -4.74 -3.25
N LEU A 73 -8.98 -5.88 -3.48
CA LEU A 73 -9.45 -7.19 -3.00
C LEU A 73 -9.38 -7.28 -1.47
N LEU A 74 -8.29 -6.82 -0.86
CA LEU A 74 -8.18 -6.76 0.59
C LEU A 74 -9.25 -5.86 1.20
N LEU A 75 -9.43 -4.65 0.67
CA LEU A 75 -10.45 -3.71 1.16
C LEU A 75 -11.86 -4.23 0.96
N SER A 76 -12.15 -4.94 -0.14
CA SER A 76 -13.44 -5.60 -0.36
C SER A 76 -13.73 -6.65 0.71
N HIS A 77 -12.76 -7.51 1.03
CA HIS A 77 -12.87 -8.50 2.09
C HIS A 77 -13.11 -7.84 3.46
N LEU A 78 -12.28 -6.84 3.79
CA LEU A 78 -12.36 -6.14 5.08
C LEU A 78 -13.66 -5.35 5.24
N HIS A 79 -14.15 -4.69 4.18
CA HIS A 79 -15.41 -3.95 4.23
C HIS A 79 -16.61 -4.88 4.46
N GLN A 80 -16.63 -6.06 3.85
CA GLN A 80 -17.67 -7.05 4.10
C GLN A 80 -17.63 -7.60 5.52
N ARG A 81 -16.43 -7.80 6.06
CA ARG A 81 -16.23 -8.38 7.41
C ARG A 81 -16.42 -7.34 8.51
N PHE A 82 -16.03 -6.09 8.26
CA PHE A 82 -16.04 -4.97 9.23
C PHE A 82 -16.68 -3.72 8.58
N PRO A 83 -18.01 -3.72 8.36
CA PRO A 83 -18.68 -2.68 7.57
C PRO A 83 -18.63 -1.28 8.20
N PHE A 84 -18.41 -1.17 9.50
CA PHE A 84 -18.34 0.11 10.23
C PHE A 84 -16.91 0.60 10.49
N THR A 85 -15.90 -0.17 10.08
CA THR A 85 -14.50 0.23 10.21
C THR A 85 -14.09 1.12 9.04
N GLN A 86 -13.46 2.25 9.33
CA GLN A 86 -12.85 3.10 8.33
C GLN A 86 -11.44 2.59 8.03
N PHE A 87 -11.13 2.35 6.75
CA PHE A 87 -9.82 1.92 6.30
C PHE A 87 -9.12 3.05 5.56
N GLN A 88 -7.87 3.33 5.95
CA GLN A 88 -6.99 4.24 5.23
C GLN A 88 -5.75 3.48 4.78
N VAL A 89 -5.41 3.60 3.51
CA VAL A 89 -4.23 2.95 2.91
C VAL A 89 -3.28 4.01 2.39
N SER A 90 -2.01 3.87 2.72
CA SER A 90 -0.94 4.71 2.19
C SER A 90 0.19 3.85 1.61
N ARG A 91 0.99 4.45 0.75
CA ARG A 91 2.17 3.82 0.16
C ARG A 91 3.42 4.57 0.62
N GLN A 92 4.43 3.83 1.08
CA GLN A 92 5.71 4.36 1.51
C GLN A 92 6.88 3.57 0.90
N VAL A 93 8.08 4.13 0.96
CA VAL A 93 9.28 3.58 0.35
C VAL A 93 10.35 3.37 1.42
N TYR A 94 11.00 2.22 1.41
CA TYR A 94 12.12 1.85 2.29
C TYR A 94 11.83 2.11 3.78
N MET A 95 12.68 2.94 4.42
CA MET A 95 12.53 3.29 5.85
C MET A 95 11.29 4.13 6.14
N GLY A 96 10.64 4.70 5.10
CA GLY A 96 9.36 5.37 5.25
C GLY A 96 8.23 4.47 5.76
N VAL A 97 8.30 3.16 5.50
CA VAL A 97 7.35 2.18 6.05
C VAL A 97 7.55 2.01 7.56
N TRP A 98 8.80 1.88 8.02
CA TRP A 98 9.14 1.86 9.44
C TRP A 98 8.83 3.18 10.15
N ASP A 99 9.12 4.29 9.49
CA ASP A 99 8.81 5.64 10.00
C ASP A 99 7.30 5.79 10.27
N ALA A 100 6.46 5.35 9.34
CA ALA A 100 5.01 5.33 9.50
C ALA A 100 4.56 4.49 10.71
N MET A 101 5.14 3.31 10.92
CA MET A 101 4.81 2.43 12.04
C MET A 101 5.27 2.97 13.39
N LEU A 102 6.44 3.62 13.45
CA LEU A 102 7.04 4.08 14.71
C LEU A 102 6.55 5.46 15.14
N TYR A 103 6.28 6.35 14.19
CA TYR A 103 5.99 7.76 14.44
C TYR A 103 4.63 8.22 13.90
N GLY A 104 3.96 7.38 13.10
CA GLY A 104 2.62 7.66 12.59
C GLY A 104 1.54 6.85 13.29
N ASP A 105 0.28 7.17 12.96
CA ASP A 105 -0.89 6.47 13.50
C ASP A 105 -1.28 5.24 12.66
N TYR A 106 -0.30 4.39 12.33
CA TYR A 106 -0.51 3.18 11.56
C TYR A 106 -0.66 1.96 12.46
N HIS A 107 -1.59 1.09 12.09
CA HIS A 107 -1.90 -0.15 12.78
C HIS A 107 -1.09 -1.32 12.24
N LEU A 108 -0.91 -1.34 10.91
CA LEU A 108 -0.26 -2.44 10.22
C LEU A 108 0.48 -1.96 8.97
N ALA A 109 1.65 -2.57 8.73
CA ALA A 109 2.47 -2.34 7.54
C ALA A 109 2.66 -3.63 6.73
N ILE A 110 2.38 -3.57 5.43
CA ILE A 110 2.66 -4.65 4.48
C ILE A 110 4.02 -4.38 3.85
N GLY A 111 5.05 -5.12 4.30
CA GLY A 111 6.38 -5.08 3.73
C GLY A 111 7.35 -4.10 4.43
N VAL A 112 7.47 -4.11 5.75
CA VAL A 112 8.64 -3.48 6.39
C VAL A 112 9.92 -4.17 5.94
N THR A 113 11.00 -3.41 5.79
CA THR A 113 12.31 -3.95 5.42
C THR A 113 12.97 -4.62 6.61
N GLY A 114 13.47 -5.85 6.40
CA GLY A 114 14.15 -6.64 7.41
C GLY A 114 13.30 -7.77 7.99
N SER A 115 13.96 -8.63 8.74
CA SER A 115 13.38 -9.77 9.46
C SER A 115 13.32 -9.54 10.98
N GLU A 116 13.90 -8.44 11.47
CA GLU A 116 13.93 -8.08 12.88
C GLU A 116 13.18 -6.79 13.12
N SER A 117 12.45 -6.73 14.24
CA SER A 117 11.69 -5.53 14.60
C SER A 117 12.60 -4.44 15.14
N LEU A 118 12.35 -3.20 14.72
CA LEU A 118 13.02 -2.02 15.25
C LEU A 118 12.44 -1.55 16.60
N SER A 119 11.36 -2.16 17.07
CA SER A 119 10.69 -1.81 18.33
C SER A 119 10.03 -3.02 18.97
N ASN A 120 10.11 -3.10 20.30
CA ASN A 120 9.43 -4.14 21.07
C ASN A 120 7.89 -4.03 21.02
N SER A 121 7.35 -2.88 20.61
CA SER A 121 5.91 -2.66 20.46
C SER A 121 5.34 -3.16 19.13
N ILE A 122 6.17 -3.72 18.25
CA ILE A 122 5.78 -4.17 16.91
C ILE A 122 6.06 -5.66 16.75
N ASN A 123 5.03 -6.39 16.32
CA ASN A 123 5.12 -7.77 15.90
C ASN A 123 5.51 -7.88 14.43
N LEU A 124 6.19 -8.94 14.05
CA LEU A 124 6.57 -9.25 12.67
C LEU A 124 6.09 -10.64 12.25
N LEU A 125 5.70 -10.74 11.00
CA LEU A 125 5.52 -12.00 10.26
C LEU A 125 6.37 -11.91 8.98
N PRO A 126 7.43 -12.73 8.84
CA PRO A 126 8.23 -12.75 7.61
C PRO A 126 7.37 -13.11 6.39
N LEU A 127 7.49 -12.33 5.32
CA LEU A 127 6.80 -12.57 4.04
C LEU A 127 7.71 -13.25 3.02
N GLY A 128 9.02 -13.06 3.13
CA GLY A 128 10.02 -13.58 2.22
C GLY A 128 10.99 -12.50 1.75
N GLU A 129 11.66 -12.75 0.65
CA GLU A 129 12.70 -11.86 0.10
C GLU A 129 12.43 -11.52 -1.35
N ILE A 130 12.87 -10.32 -1.75
CA ILE A 130 12.90 -9.87 -3.13
C ILE A 130 14.33 -9.95 -3.64
N SER A 131 14.54 -10.67 -4.75
CA SER A 131 15.80 -10.67 -5.49
C SER A 131 15.84 -9.51 -6.47
N TRP A 132 17.05 -9.03 -6.75
CA TRP A 132 17.30 -7.89 -7.62
C TRP A 132 18.09 -8.30 -8.87
N VAL A 133 17.75 -7.69 -10.00
CA VAL A 133 18.43 -7.88 -11.28
C VAL A 133 18.91 -6.52 -11.77
N PHE A 134 20.19 -6.44 -12.15
CA PHE A 134 20.71 -5.25 -12.83
C PHE A 134 20.28 -5.30 -14.29
N VAL A 135 19.61 -4.26 -14.76
CA VAL A 135 18.98 -4.25 -16.08
C VAL A 135 19.34 -2.99 -16.86
N VAL A 136 19.42 -3.15 -18.17
CA VAL A 136 19.61 -2.07 -19.15
C VAL A 136 18.69 -2.26 -20.34
N ALA A 137 18.37 -1.19 -21.05
CA ALA A 137 17.67 -1.29 -22.32
C ALA A 137 18.57 -1.94 -23.42
N PRO A 138 18.00 -2.63 -24.42
CA PRO A 138 18.79 -3.27 -25.50
C PRO A 138 19.68 -2.29 -26.29
N HIS A 139 19.24 -1.05 -26.43
CA HIS A 139 19.98 0.02 -27.14
C HIS A 139 20.95 0.79 -26.23
N HIS A 140 21.01 0.45 -24.95
CA HIS A 140 21.93 1.09 -24.01
C HIS A 140 23.38 0.63 -24.27
N PRO A 141 24.41 1.51 -24.17
CA PRO A 141 25.81 1.14 -24.43
C PRO A 141 26.31 -0.06 -23.63
N LEU A 142 25.84 -0.22 -22.37
CA LEU A 142 26.21 -1.36 -21.53
C LEU A 142 25.60 -2.71 -21.99
N ALA A 143 24.61 -2.69 -22.87
CA ALA A 143 24.00 -3.93 -23.39
C ALA A 143 25.01 -4.79 -24.15
N ALA A 144 25.94 -4.18 -24.87
CA ALA A 144 26.98 -4.87 -25.66
C ALA A 144 28.20 -5.29 -24.82
N VAL A 145 28.30 -4.86 -23.56
CA VAL A 145 29.45 -5.25 -22.69
C VAL A 145 29.32 -6.73 -22.31
N GLU A 146 30.35 -7.50 -22.57
CA GLU A 146 30.41 -8.91 -22.18
C GLU A 146 31.03 -9.08 -20.77
N GLY A 147 30.57 -10.12 -20.06
CA GLY A 147 31.06 -10.44 -18.73
C GLY A 147 30.56 -9.56 -17.61
N VAL A 148 31.28 -9.56 -16.49
CA VAL A 148 30.96 -8.79 -15.27
C VAL A 148 31.38 -7.33 -15.44
N ILE A 149 30.43 -6.41 -15.26
CA ILE A 149 30.68 -4.97 -15.36
C ILE A 149 31.15 -4.45 -13.99
N ASN A 150 32.33 -3.81 -13.95
CA ASN A 150 32.80 -3.15 -12.74
C ASN A 150 32.19 -1.75 -12.57
N ASP A 151 32.46 -1.09 -11.45
CA ASP A 151 31.83 0.18 -11.09
C ASP A 151 32.27 1.36 -12.02
N ALA A 152 33.45 1.29 -12.62
CA ALA A 152 34.00 2.43 -13.37
C ALA A 152 33.12 2.86 -14.57
N PRO A 153 32.74 1.95 -15.52
CA PRO A 153 31.84 2.31 -16.61
C PRO A 153 30.40 2.62 -16.14
N LEU A 154 29.95 2.06 -15.02
CA LEU A 154 28.61 2.31 -14.49
C LEU A 154 28.42 3.77 -14.06
N ARG A 155 29.49 4.45 -13.58
CA ARG A 155 29.42 5.86 -13.17
C ARG A 155 29.09 6.83 -14.31
N ALA A 156 29.34 6.44 -15.54
CA ALA A 156 29.02 7.28 -16.71
C ALA A 156 27.52 7.44 -16.97
N PHE A 157 26.68 6.58 -16.38
CA PHE A 157 25.24 6.54 -16.61
C PHE A 157 24.47 6.85 -15.33
N PRO A 158 23.30 7.53 -15.43
CA PRO A 158 22.49 7.83 -14.27
C PRO A 158 21.96 6.57 -13.58
N ALA A 159 22.02 6.53 -12.25
CA ALA A 159 21.26 5.56 -11.45
C ALA A 159 19.80 6.00 -11.33
N ILE A 160 18.86 5.12 -11.64
CA ILE A 160 17.43 5.41 -11.46
C ILE A 160 17.00 4.85 -10.09
N ASN A 161 16.60 5.73 -9.19
CA ASN A 161 16.22 5.38 -7.83
C ASN A 161 14.85 5.92 -7.46
N ILE A 162 14.19 5.25 -6.52
CA ILE A 162 12.98 5.73 -5.85
C ILE A 162 13.42 6.30 -4.51
N GLU A 163 13.01 7.52 -4.19
CA GLU A 163 13.43 8.18 -2.97
C GLU A 163 12.78 7.53 -1.74
N ASP A 164 13.59 7.29 -0.70
CA ASP A 164 13.09 6.87 0.61
C ASP A 164 12.21 7.97 1.22
N THR A 165 11.00 7.60 1.63
CA THR A 165 9.99 8.52 2.15
C THR A 165 10.09 8.77 3.65
N SER A 166 11.09 8.22 4.31
CA SER A 166 11.34 8.45 5.74
C SER A 166 11.58 9.94 6.05
N ARG A 167 11.05 10.38 7.18
CA ARG A 167 11.21 11.74 7.71
C ARG A 167 11.99 11.78 9.00
N ASN A 168 11.81 10.78 9.85
CA ASN A 168 12.42 10.69 11.20
C ASN A 168 13.57 9.70 11.26
N LEU A 169 13.64 8.75 10.35
CA LEU A 169 14.71 7.76 10.27
C LEU A 169 15.72 8.11 9.17
N THR A 170 16.93 7.56 9.28
CA THR A 170 17.96 7.73 8.24
C THR A 170 17.48 7.11 6.93
N LYS A 171 17.43 7.92 5.88
CA LYS A 171 17.03 7.49 4.55
C LYS A 171 18.00 6.46 3.98
N ARG A 172 17.46 5.46 3.31
CA ARG A 172 18.24 4.51 2.52
C ARG A 172 18.43 5.00 1.09
N VAL A 173 19.63 4.73 0.57
CA VAL A 173 19.90 4.79 -0.87
C VAL A 173 20.04 3.35 -1.35
N ALA A 174 19.24 2.98 -2.35
CA ALA A 174 19.17 1.59 -2.81
C ALA A 174 20.47 1.15 -3.50
N TRP A 175 20.92 1.97 -4.45
CA TRP A 175 22.17 1.75 -5.19
C TRP A 175 22.59 3.07 -5.85
N LEU A 176 23.76 3.57 -5.48
CA LEU A 176 24.36 4.75 -6.05
C LEU A 176 25.87 4.67 -5.84
N LEU A 177 26.63 4.78 -6.91
CA LEU A 177 28.08 4.82 -6.85
C LEU A 177 28.57 6.23 -6.55
N SER A 178 29.70 6.35 -5.86
CA SER A 178 30.33 7.65 -5.59
C SER A 178 30.60 8.40 -6.89
N GLY A 179 30.08 9.64 -7.00
CA GLY A 179 30.21 10.48 -8.18
C GLY A 179 29.27 10.15 -9.34
N GLN A 180 28.41 9.14 -9.21
CA GLN A 180 27.39 8.81 -10.19
C GLN A 180 26.22 9.79 -10.12
N LYS A 181 25.67 10.19 -11.29
CA LYS A 181 24.44 10.97 -11.37
C LYS A 181 23.25 10.11 -10.94
N GLU A 182 22.36 10.69 -10.16
CA GLU A 182 21.12 10.07 -9.75
C GLU A 182 19.91 10.74 -10.38
N ILE A 183 18.95 9.95 -10.83
CA ILE A 183 17.60 10.39 -11.22
C ILE A 183 16.61 9.74 -10.27
N LYS A 184 15.88 10.55 -9.52
CA LYS A 184 14.86 10.10 -8.57
C LYS A 184 13.49 10.11 -9.23
N VAL A 185 12.76 9.01 -9.06
CA VAL A 185 11.42 8.83 -9.60
C VAL A 185 10.45 8.44 -8.46
N PRO A 186 9.13 8.68 -8.62
CA PRO A 186 8.20 8.54 -7.51
C PRO A 186 7.82 7.10 -7.18
N ASP A 187 7.91 6.18 -8.15
CA ASP A 187 7.40 4.82 -7.98
C ASP A 187 8.11 3.79 -8.87
N MET A 188 7.80 2.51 -8.62
CA MET A 188 8.41 1.38 -9.32
C MET A 188 8.01 1.33 -10.79
N GLN A 189 6.79 1.73 -11.14
CA GLN A 189 6.32 1.73 -12.52
C GLN A 189 7.10 2.74 -13.36
N THR A 190 7.29 3.95 -12.84
CA THR A 190 8.10 4.99 -13.49
C THR A 190 9.56 4.54 -13.61
N LYS A 191 10.12 3.93 -12.55
CA LYS A 191 11.47 3.38 -12.58
C LYS A 191 11.63 2.34 -13.68
N LEU A 192 10.71 1.39 -13.78
CA LEU A 192 10.71 0.37 -14.84
C LEU A 192 10.70 1.01 -16.24
N GLN A 193 9.83 1.98 -16.48
CA GLN A 193 9.78 2.69 -17.77
C GLN A 193 11.07 3.45 -18.09
N CYS A 194 11.71 4.04 -17.09
CA CYS A 194 13.02 4.69 -17.28
C CYS A 194 14.10 3.69 -17.72
N HIS A 195 14.07 2.46 -17.20
CA HIS A 195 15.01 1.43 -17.65
C HIS A 195 14.70 0.95 -19.07
N ILE A 196 13.43 0.72 -19.42
CA ILE A 196 13.02 0.30 -20.77
C ILE A 196 13.38 1.35 -21.84
N THR A 197 13.20 2.63 -21.52
CA THR A 197 13.52 3.75 -22.43
C THR A 197 15.00 4.10 -22.44
N GLY A 198 15.82 3.46 -21.62
CA GLY A 198 17.27 3.68 -21.61
C GLY A 198 17.73 4.98 -20.95
N VAL A 199 16.89 5.58 -20.08
CA VAL A 199 17.23 6.83 -19.35
C VAL A 199 18.42 6.63 -18.42
N GLY A 200 18.54 5.42 -17.83
CA GLY A 200 19.61 5.10 -16.90
C GLY A 200 19.67 3.62 -16.57
N VAL A 201 20.41 3.30 -15.53
CA VAL A 201 20.75 1.93 -15.12
C VAL A 201 20.46 1.69 -13.65
N GLY A 202 20.41 0.43 -13.23
CA GLY A 202 20.24 0.04 -11.84
C GLY A 202 19.54 -1.31 -11.68
N PHE A 203 19.09 -1.56 -10.46
CA PHE A 203 18.42 -2.79 -10.09
C PHE A 203 16.91 -2.66 -10.09
N LEU A 204 16.22 -3.67 -10.62
CA LEU A 204 14.80 -3.88 -10.48
C LEU A 204 14.51 -5.20 -9.75
N PRO A 205 13.39 -5.31 -9.01
CA PRO A 205 12.93 -6.59 -8.49
C PRO A 205 12.78 -7.60 -9.63
N ARG A 206 13.21 -8.85 -9.39
CA ARG A 206 13.18 -9.91 -10.42
C ARG A 206 11.79 -10.06 -11.05
N ASN A 207 10.76 -10.19 -10.23
CA ASN A 207 9.41 -10.43 -10.72
C ASN A 207 8.82 -9.22 -11.47
N VAL A 208 9.30 -8.01 -11.18
CA VAL A 208 8.91 -6.78 -11.91
C VAL A 208 9.51 -6.76 -13.31
N CYS A 209 10.80 -7.11 -13.45
CA CYS A 209 11.49 -7.02 -14.73
C CYS A 209 11.41 -8.30 -15.59
N GLN A 210 11.03 -9.44 -15.02
CA GLN A 210 11.04 -10.72 -15.73
C GLN A 210 10.25 -10.72 -17.05
N PRO A 211 9.00 -10.19 -17.13
CA PRO A 211 8.27 -10.15 -18.42
C PRO A 211 8.99 -9.33 -19.49
N TRP A 212 9.76 -8.31 -19.08
CA TRP A 212 10.51 -7.44 -19.99
C TRP A 212 11.87 -8.03 -20.40
N LEU A 213 12.43 -8.90 -19.57
CA LEU A 213 13.58 -9.73 -19.91
C LEU A 213 13.16 -10.80 -20.93
N ASP A 214 12.02 -11.45 -20.69
CA ASP A 214 11.50 -12.54 -21.56
C ASP A 214 11.16 -12.04 -22.96
N ASN A 215 10.62 -10.83 -23.09
CA ASN A 215 10.27 -10.23 -24.39
C ASN A 215 11.43 -9.41 -25.02
N GLY A 216 12.59 -9.34 -24.38
CA GLY A 216 13.78 -8.63 -24.89
C GLY A 216 13.74 -7.12 -24.78
N SER A 217 12.77 -6.53 -24.09
CA SER A 217 12.71 -5.06 -23.82
C SER A 217 13.73 -4.61 -22.79
N LEU A 218 14.22 -5.53 -21.96
CA LEU A 218 15.33 -5.34 -21.04
C LEU A 218 16.36 -6.46 -21.18
N ILE A 219 17.61 -6.16 -20.85
CA ILE A 219 18.72 -7.11 -20.82
C ILE A 219 19.28 -7.12 -19.40
N ALA A 220 19.38 -8.31 -18.80
CA ALA A 220 20.05 -8.51 -17.52
C ALA A 220 21.58 -8.44 -17.71
N LYS A 221 22.26 -7.74 -16.83
CA LYS A 221 23.73 -7.67 -16.79
C LYS A 221 24.25 -8.13 -15.45
N GLU A 222 25.41 -8.75 -15.47
CA GLU A 222 26.15 -9.04 -14.26
C GLU A 222 27.06 -7.88 -13.88
N VAL A 223 26.99 -7.46 -12.60
CA VAL A 223 27.80 -6.37 -12.05
C VAL A 223 28.62 -6.89 -10.88
N GLU A 224 29.80 -6.30 -10.67
CA GLU A 224 30.73 -6.70 -9.61
C GLU A 224 30.09 -6.61 -8.21
N ASN A 225 29.41 -5.49 -7.93
CA ASN A 225 28.74 -5.26 -6.67
C ASN A 225 27.23 -5.58 -6.79
N ARG A 226 26.89 -6.85 -6.59
CA ARG A 226 25.51 -7.34 -6.64
C ARG A 226 24.70 -6.83 -5.47
N ARG A 227 23.47 -6.43 -5.72
CA ARG A 227 22.51 -6.09 -4.66
C ARG A 227 22.01 -7.37 -3.98
N GLN A 228 22.15 -7.42 -2.65
CA GLN A 228 21.66 -8.54 -1.86
C GLN A 228 20.12 -8.58 -1.86
N PRO A 229 19.51 -9.78 -1.73
CA PRO A 229 18.07 -9.90 -1.55
C PRO A 229 17.58 -9.06 -0.38
N SER A 230 16.37 -8.57 -0.49
CA SER A 230 15.75 -7.72 0.52
C SER A 230 14.65 -8.48 1.24
N PRO A 231 14.84 -8.85 2.53
CA PRO A 231 13.81 -9.47 3.33
C PRO A 231 12.70 -8.43 3.64
N LEU A 232 11.45 -8.88 3.56
CA LEU A 232 10.25 -8.09 3.86
C LEU A 232 9.36 -8.84 4.85
N SER A 233 8.74 -8.10 5.75
CA SER A 233 7.83 -8.64 6.76
C SER A 233 6.53 -7.85 6.82
N LEU A 234 5.45 -8.52 7.19
CA LEU A 234 4.27 -7.87 7.72
C LEU A 234 4.58 -7.40 9.14
N ALA A 235 4.19 -6.17 9.48
CA ALA A 235 4.39 -5.61 10.81
C ALA A 235 3.08 -5.05 11.35
N TRP A 236 2.81 -5.23 12.65
CA TRP A 236 1.64 -4.62 13.29
C TRP A 236 1.94 -4.22 14.73
N SER A 237 1.24 -3.17 15.18
CA SER A 237 1.38 -2.64 16.52
C SER A 237 0.73 -3.58 17.54
N LYS A 238 1.42 -3.86 18.65
CA LYS A 238 0.86 -4.60 19.79
C LYS A 238 -0.19 -3.80 20.56
N GLU A 239 -0.12 -2.48 20.49
CA GLU A 239 -1.03 -1.57 21.20
C GLU A 239 -2.32 -1.28 20.44
N ARG A 240 -2.33 -1.55 19.12
CA ARG A 240 -3.43 -1.27 18.19
C ARG A 240 -3.86 -2.56 17.48
N ASP A 241 -3.85 -3.67 18.19
CA ASP A 241 -4.15 -5.01 17.67
C ASP A 241 -5.58 -5.41 18.05
N GLY A 242 -6.55 -4.92 17.28
CA GLY A 242 -7.94 -5.33 17.38
C GLY A 242 -8.29 -6.42 16.37
N LYS A 243 -9.58 -6.71 16.21
CA LYS A 243 -10.05 -7.81 15.37
C LYS A 243 -9.78 -7.63 13.89
N ALA A 244 -9.85 -6.39 13.37
CA ALA A 244 -9.58 -6.13 11.96
C ALA A 244 -8.09 -6.29 11.62
N VAL A 245 -7.18 -5.83 12.49
CA VAL A 245 -5.74 -6.07 12.33
C VAL A 245 -5.42 -7.56 12.43
N SER A 246 -5.97 -8.27 13.42
CA SER A 246 -5.80 -9.71 13.58
C SER A 246 -6.31 -10.52 12.37
N GLU A 247 -7.42 -10.09 11.75
CA GLU A 247 -7.92 -10.68 10.51
C GLU A 247 -6.88 -10.53 9.39
N ILE A 248 -6.34 -9.34 9.17
CA ILE A 248 -5.32 -9.10 8.13
C ILE A 248 -4.10 -10.00 8.37
N VAL A 249 -3.60 -10.07 9.60
CA VAL A 249 -2.47 -10.95 9.96
C VAL A 249 -2.78 -12.41 9.62
N THR A 250 -4.00 -12.86 9.90
CA THR A 250 -4.46 -14.22 9.60
C THR A 250 -4.50 -14.49 8.10
N LEU A 251 -5.03 -13.54 7.31
CA LEU A 251 -5.05 -13.62 5.84
C LEU A 251 -3.65 -13.80 5.26
N PHE A 252 -2.66 -13.03 5.74
CA PHE A 252 -1.27 -13.15 5.29
C PHE A 252 -0.61 -14.45 5.77
N ARG A 253 -0.88 -14.89 7.00
CA ARG A 253 -0.34 -16.15 7.55
C ARG A 253 -0.80 -17.36 6.75
N HIS A 254 -2.04 -17.37 6.31
CA HIS A 254 -2.61 -18.44 5.50
C HIS A 254 -2.49 -18.20 3.99
N GLN A 255 -1.91 -17.07 3.57
CA GLN A 255 -1.75 -16.68 2.17
C GLN A 255 -3.08 -16.75 1.38
N GLU A 256 -4.15 -16.22 1.99
CA GLU A 256 -5.48 -16.19 1.39
C GLU A 256 -5.49 -15.44 0.05
N SER A 257 -6.44 -15.77 -0.80
CA SER A 257 -6.51 -15.28 -2.19
C SER A 257 -6.50 -13.75 -2.29
N CYS A 258 -7.15 -13.05 -1.35
CA CYS A 258 -7.24 -11.58 -1.34
C CYS A 258 -5.91 -10.88 -1.02
N VAL A 259 -4.90 -11.58 -0.49
CA VAL A 259 -3.58 -11.01 -0.19
C VAL A 259 -2.45 -11.50 -1.10
N LYS A 260 -2.71 -12.50 -1.96
CA LYS A 260 -1.67 -13.07 -2.84
C LYS A 260 -1.02 -12.03 -3.76
N GLY A 261 -1.78 -11.05 -4.23
CA GLY A 261 -1.26 -10.00 -5.10
C GLY A 261 -0.12 -9.18 -4.48
N PHE A 262 -0.12 -8.97 -3.16
CA PHE A 262 0.99 -8.31 -2.47
C PHE A 262 2.28 -9.13 -2.47
N LEU A 263 2.17 -10.45 -2.60
CA LEU A 263 3.28 -11.39 -2.55
C LEU A 263 3.87 -11.70 -3.93
N ASN A 264 3.32 -11.15 -5.01
CA ASN A 264 3.76 -11.45 -6.38
C ASN A 264 5.23 -11.07 -6.66
N ASN A 265 5.77 -10.08 -5.96
CA ASN A 265 7.18 -9.67 -6.11
C ASN A 265 8.12 -10.43 -5.17
N ILE A 266 7.60 -11.24 -4.27
CA ILE A 266 8.39 -12.12 -3.39
C ILE A 266 8.77 -13.36 -4.21
N ASP A 267 10.05 -13.54 -4.48
CA ASP A 267 10.58 -14.66 -5.25
C ASP A 267 11.34 -15.69 -4.40
N ARG A 268 11.57 -15.36 -3.12
CA ARG A 268 12.13 -16.28 -2.13
C ARG A 268 11.22 -16.31 -0.90
N PRO A 269 10.52 -17.44 -0.65
CA PRO A 269 9.70 -17.57 0.56
C PRO A 269 10.57 -17.45 1.82
N PRO A 270 9.99 -17.14 3.00
CA PRO A 270 10.74 -17.09 4.24
C PRO A 270 11.37 -18.45 4.54
N ALA A 271 12.58 -18.45 5.12
CA ALA A 271 13.17 -19.66 5.65
C ALA A 271 12.24 -20.22 6.76
N LEU A 272 11.86 -21.48 6.63
CA LEU A 272 11.05 -22.19 7.63
C LEU A 272 11.84 -22.40 8.93
#